data_b745bc3971e198181c58b52eaf1dd6c9
#
_entry.id   b745bc3971e198181c58b52eaf1dd6c9
#
_cell.length_a   1.000
_cell.length_b   1.000
_cell.length_c   1.000
_cell.angle_alpha   90.00
_cell.angle_beta   90.00
_cell.angle_gamma   90.00
#
_symmetry.space_group_name_H-M   'P 1'
#
loop_
_entity.id
_entity.type
_entity.pdbx_description
1 polymer ?
#
loop_
_entity_poly.entity_id
_entity_poly.type
_entity_poly.pdbx_seq_one_letter_code
_entity_poly.pdbx_strand_id
1 'polypeptide(L)'
;MPVQRVLFVCIGNACRSQMAEGFAHLYGKDVLEPHSAGLAPAMAVPEETRQTMAEKNVDISAQFPKPVNLFPRGHFDLVVNISGYPILGYPSAVEWKVSDPIGGPPEVYRATRDQIEQLVMKLIVELRRKNK
;
A
#
# COMPACT_ATOMS: atom_id res chain seq x y z
N MET A 1 1.26 22.46 6.37
CA MET A 1 1.81 21.29 7.06
C MET A 1 2.48 20.37 6.06
N PRO A 2 3.62 19.81 6.38
CA PRO A 2 4.30 18.93 5.43
C PRO A 2 3.53 17.65 5.21
N VAL A 3 3.54 17.21 3.96
CA VAL A 3 2.96 15.92 3.56
C VAL A 3 3.94 14.83 3.96
N GLN A 4 3.44 13.75 4.57
CA GLN A 4 4.26 12.60 4.95
C GLN A 4 4.53 11.71 3.75
N ARG A 5 5.76 11.29 3.56
CA ARG A 5 6.09 10.26 2.56
C ARG A 5 5.89 8.90 3.20
N VAL A 6 4.96 8.13 2.65
CA VAL A 6 4.58 6.82 3.21
C VAL A 6 4.87 5.72 2.20
N LEU A 7 5.58 4.68 2.64
CA LEU A 7 5.85 3.50 1.83
C LEU A 7 5.03 2.32 2.34
N PHE A 8 4.22 1.73 1.45
CA PHE A 8 3.49 0.50 1.72
C PHE A 8 4.26 -0.67 1.11
N VAL A 9 4.55 -1.69 1.91
CA VAL A 9 5.36 -2.83 1.48
C VAL A 9 4.59 -4.13 1.63
N CYS A 10 4.54 -4.94 0.58
CA CYS A 10 4.09 -6.33 0.66
C CYS A 10 5.14 -7.25 0.00
N ILE A 11 4.81 -8.50 -0.25
CA ILE A 11 5.80 -9.44 -0.81
C ILE A 11 6.10 -9.09 -2.26
N GLY A 12 5.09 -9.17 -3.12
CA GLY A 12 5.28 -8.99 -4.57
C GLY A 12 5.04 -7.59 -5.09
N ASN A 13 4.58 -6.67 -4.25
CA ASN A 13 4.09 -5.36 -4.69
C ASN A 13 3.10 -5.51 -5.86
N ALA A 14 2.26 -6.54 -5.76
CA ALA A 14 1.33 -6.92 -6.82
C ALA A 14 -0.13 -6.71 -6.41
N CYS A 15 -0.44 -6.73 -5.13
CA CYS A 15 -1.82 -6.61 -4.67
C CYS A 15 -1.96 -5.70 -3.45
N ARG A 16 -1.62 -6.18 -2.25
CA ARG A 16 -1.91 -5.47 -1.00
C ARG A 16 -1.32 -4.05 -0.96
N SER A 17 -0.05 -3.90 -1.25
CA SER A 17 0.60 -2.58 -1.23
C SER A 17 0.16 -1.70 -2.39
N GLN A 18 -0.18 -2.28 -3.54
CA GLN A 18 -0.71 -1.52 -4.67
C GLN A 18 -2.11 -0.98 -4.36
N MET A 19 -2.94 -1.77 -3.68
CA MET A 19 -4.25 -1.31 -3.21
C MET A 19 -4.10 -0.16 -2.21
N ALA A 20 -3.18 -0.29 -1.25
CA ALA A 20 -2.93 0.76 -0.26
C ALA A 20 -2.47 2.05 -0.93
N GLU A 21 -1.54 1.97 -1.86
CA GLU A 21 -1.07 3.15 -2.62
C GLU A 21 -2.23 3.81 -3.36
N GLY A 22 -3.08 3.01 -4.03
CA GLY A 22 -4.22 3.54 -4.78
C GLY A 22 -5.22 4.29 -3.91
N PHE A 23 -5.61 3.71 -2.78
CA PHE A 23 -6.53 4.38 -1.85
C PHE A 23 -5.90 5.61 -1.22
N ALA A 24 -4.65 5.53 -0.82
CA ALA A 24 -3.95 6.65 -0.22
C ALA A 24 -3.83 7.81 -1.20
N HIS A 25 -3.56 7.52 -2.47
CA HIS A 25 -3.47 8.53 -3.50
C HIS A 25 -4.83 9.20 -3.75
N LEU A 26 -5.91 8.42 -3.72
CA LEU A 26 -7.26 8.95 -3.94
C LEU A 26 -7.75 9.79 -2.76
N TYR A 27 -7.56 9.29 -1.53
CA TYR A 27 -8.21 9.88 -0.35
C TYR A 27 -7.33 10.78 0.49
N GLY A 28 -6.00 10.70 0.37
CA GLY A 28 -5.10 11.30 1.34
C GLY A 28 -4.05 12.26 0.80
N LYS A 29 -4.22 12.81 -0.39
CA LYS A 29 -3.24 13.72 -1.01
C LYS A 29 -2.89 14.92 -0.15
N ASP A 30 -3.80 15.32 0.72
CA ASP A 30 -3.61 16.47 1.60
C ASP A 30 -2.62 16.20 2.74
N VAL A 31 -2.40 14.94 3.10
CA VAL A 31 -1.57 14.58 4.26
C VAL A 31 -0.46 13.59 3.95
N LEU A 32 -0.51 12.88 2.82
CA LEU A 32 0.53 11.91 2.50
C LEU A 32 0.84 11.83 1.01
N GLU A 33 2.08 11.45 0.73
CA GLU A 33 2.56 11.10 -0.60
C GLU A 33 2.83 9.59 -0.57
N PRO A 34 1.97 8.78 -1.22
CA PRO A 34 2.08 7.32 -1.11
C PRO A 34 3.04 6.74 -2.14
N HIS A 35 3.76 5.71 -1.70
CA HIS A 35 4.59 4.86 -2.55
C HIS A 35 4.38 3.43 -2.12
N SER A 36 4.70 2.47 -2.98
CA SER A 36 4.66 1.06 -2.64
C SER A 36 5.86 0.33 -3.19
N ALA A 37 6.20 -0.80 -2.56
CA ALA A 37 7.30 -1.64 -2.99
C ALA A 37 7.10 -3.07 -2.50
N GLY A 38 7.92 -3.99 -3.01
CA GLY A 38 7.86 -5.39 -2.63
C GLY A 38 9.21 -5.94 -2.21
N LEU A 39 9.17 -6.96 -1.36
CA LEU A 39 10.37 -7.69 -0.96
C LEU A 39 10.91 -8.52 -2.13
N ALA A 40 10.01 -9.04 -2.97
CA ALA A 40 10.31 -9.81 -4.17
C ALA A 40 9.32 -9.38 -5.26
N PRO A 41 9.60 -8.27 -5.96
CA PRO A 41 8.60 -7.68 -6.86
C PRO A 41 8.18 -8.61 -8.00
N ALA A 42 6.86 -8.64 -8.26
CA ALA A 42 6.30 -9.31 -9.42
C ALA A 42 6.65 -8.53 -10.70
N MET A 43 6.40 -9.14 -11.85
CA MET A 43 6.67 -8.49 -13.13
C MET A 43 5.64 -7.42 -13.48
N ALA A 44 4.41 -7.59 -13.01
CA ALA A 44 3.32 -6.65 -13.27
C ALA A 44 2.26 -6.76 -12.18
N VAL A 45 1.42 -5.74 -12.06
CA VAL A 45 0.23 -5.80 -11.22
C VAL A 45 -0.78 -6.70 -11.94
N PRO A 46 -1.26 -7.78 -11.30
CA PRO A 46 -2.23 -8.67 -11.94
C PRO A 46 -3.52 -7.97 -12.30
N GLU A 47 -4.18 -8.47 -13.34
CA GLU A 47 -5.46 -7.91 -13.77
C GLU A 47 -6.52 -7.99 -12.67
N GLU A 48 -6.53 -9.09 -11.89
CA GLU A 48 -7.46 -9.26 -10.78
C GLU A 48 -7.35 -8.12 -9.77
N THR A 49 -6.13 -7.69 -9.45
CA THR A 49 -5.93 -6.54 -8.57
C THR A 49 -6.49 -5.27 -9.17
N ARG A 50 -6.19 -5.02 -10.45
CA ARG A 50 -6.67 -3.81 -11.14
C ARG A 50 -8.19 -3.78 -11.22
N GLN A 51 -8.81 -4.92 -11.56
CA GLN A 51 -10.27 -5.01 -11.67
C GLN A 51 -10.95 -4.80 -10.32
N THR A 52 -10.39 -5.38 -9.27
CA THR A 52 -10.93 -5.25 -7.92
C THR A 52 -10.91 -3.79 -7.45
N MET A 53 -9.85 -3.06 -7.77
CA MET A 53 -9.77 -1.64 -7.45
C MET A 53 -10.69 -0.79 -8.33
N ALA A 54 -10.83 -1.15 -9.60
CA ALA A 54 -11.72 -0.45 -10.52
C ALA A 54 -13.19 -0.52 -10.07
N GLU A 55 -13.59 -1.58 -9.37
CA GLU A 55 -14.94 -1.68 -8.78
C GLU A 55 -15.24 -0.54 -7.82
N LYS A 56 -14.21 0.05 -7.22
CA LYS A 56 -14.32 1.21 -6.32
C LYS A 56 -13.96 2.52 -7.01
N ASN A 57 -13.90 2.51 -8.33
CA ASN A 57 -13.50 3.66 -9.15
C ASN A 57 -12.06 4.14 -8.85
N VAL A 58 -11.20 3.21 -8.46
CA VAL A 58 -9.78 3.51 -8.24
C VAL A 58 -8.97 2.90 -9.37
N ASP A 59 -8.41 3.76 -10.22
CA ASP A 59 -7.60 3.34 -11.37
C ASP A 59 -6.13 3.26 -10.94
N ILE A 60 -5.59 2.03 -10.91
CA ILE A 60 -4.18 1.81 -10.60
C ILE A 60 -3.38 1.34 -11.81
N SER A 61 -3.89 1.58 -13.02
CA SER A 61 -3.25 1.10 -14.25
C SER A 61 -1.85 1.67 -14.49
N ALA A 62 -1.55 2.83 -13.91
CA ALA A 62 -0.22 3.45 -14.01
C ALA A 62 0.75 2.97 -12.95
N GLN A 63 0.28 2.22 -11.95
CA GLN A 63 1.13 1.69 -10.89
C GLN A 63 1.84 0.41 -11.36
N PHE A 64 3.03 0.17 -10.84
CA PHE A 64 3.84 -0.99 -11.22
C PHE A 64 4.66 -1.50 -10.04
N PRO A 65 5.03 -2.80 -10.02
CA PRO A 65 5.83 -3.37 -8.94
C PRO A 65 7.25 -2.80 -8.92
N LYS A 66 7.77 -2.55 -7.70
CA LYS A 66 9.11 -1.99 -7.47
C LYS A 66 9.75 -2.69 -6.28
N PRO A 67 11.09 -2.84 -6.26
CA PRO A 67 11.77 -3.38 -5.08
C PRO A 67 11.91 -2.31 -3.99
N VAL A 68 11.94 -2.77 -2.74
CA VAL A 68 12.13 -1.86 -1.59
C VAL A 68 13.43 -1.07 -1.72
N ASN A 69 14.49 -1.70 -2.23
CA ASN A 69 15.80 -1.06 -2.34
C ASN A 69 15.90 -0.05 -3.50
N LEU A 70 14.82 0.18 -4.24
CA LEU A 70 14.76 1.25 -5.22
C LEU A 70 14.89 2.62 -4.55
N PHE A 71 14.41 2.71 -3.31
CA PHE A 71 14.37 3.97 -2.57
C PHE A 71 15.52 4.05 -1.58
N PRO A 72 16.17 5.26 -1.43
CA PRO A 72 17.19 5.44 -0.42
C PRO A 72 16.62 5.27 0.99
N ARG A 73 17.43 4.77 1.91
CA ARG A 73 17.07 4.73 3.33
C ARG A 73 16.84 6.16 3.83
N GLY A 74 15.82 6.34 4.67
CA GLY A 74 15.48 7.65 5.20
C GLY A 74 14.63 8.49 4.27
N HIS A 75 14.29 7.97 3.09
CA HIS A 75 13.45 8.71 2.14
C HIS A 75 12.00 8.84 2.65
N PHE A 76 11.54 7.88 3.45
CA PHE A 76 10.15 7.84 3.91
C PHE A 76 10.02 8.26 5.37
N ASP A 77 8.96 9.00 5.66
CA ASP A 77 8.60 9.38 7.02
C ASP A 77 7.91 8.24 7.77
N LEU A 78 7.22 7.38 7.03
CA LEU A 78 6.51 6.24 7.58
C LEU A 78 6.60 5.07 6.62
N VAL A 79 6.88 3.88 7.14
CA VAL A 79 6.86 2.64 6.38
C VAL A 79 5.80 1.71 6.99
N VAL A 80 4.89 1.24 6.15
CA VAL A 80 3.81 0.33 6.55
C VAL A 80 4.10 -1.03 5.92
N ASN A 81 4.34 -2.02 6.77
CA ASN A 81 4.68 -3.37 6.35
C ASN A 81 3.43 -4.25 6.34
N ILE A 82 3.02 -4.67 5.15
CA ILE A 82 1.87 -5.55 4.95
C ILE A 82 2.34 -6.95 4.56
N SER A 83 3.65 -7.18 4.45
CA SER A 83 4.19 -8.43 3.93
C SER A 83 4.09 -9.62 4.89
N GLY A 84 4.05 -9.35 6.18
CA GLY A 84 4.14 -10.39 7.20
C GLY A 84 5.56 -10.85 7.50
N TYR A 85 6.57 -10.26 6.85
CA TYR A 85 7.99 -10.57 7.06
C TYR A 85 8.75 -9.31 7.45
N PRO A 86 9.86 -9.43 8.20
CA PRO A 86 10.68 -8.26 8.52
C PRO A 86 11.23 -7.60 7.26
N ILE A 87 11.27 -6.26 7.26
CA ILE A 87 11.88 -5.51 6.17
C ILE A 87 13.26 -5.08 6.61
N LEU A 88 14.29 -5.57 5.93
CA LEU A 88 15.67 -5.26 6.24
C LEU A 88 15.91 -3.73 6.09
N GLY A 89 16.43 -3.12 7.15
CA GLY A 89 16.70 -1.68 7.15
C GLY A 89 15.54 -0.80 7.62
N TYR A 90 14.41 -1.39 8.00
CA TYR A 90 13.23 -0.65 8.47
C TYR A 90 12.66 -1.28 9.76
N PRO A 91 13.43 -1.26 10.86
CA PRO A 91 13.00 -1.94 12.10
C PRO A 91 11.78 -1.29 12.79
N SER A 92 11.50 -0.03 12.48
CA SER A 92 10.37 0.68 13.08
C SER A 92 9.14 0.76 12.18
N ALA A 93 9.09 -0.07 11.13
CA ALA A 93 7.92 -0.13 10.27
C ALA A 93 6.66 -0.53 11.06
N VAL A 94 5.55 0.13 10.74
CA VAL A 94 4.25 -0.22 11.30
C VAL A 94 3.73 -1.46 10.56
N GLU A 95 3.19 -2.44 11.28
CA GLU A 95 2.71 -3.66 10.65
C GLU A 95 1.19 -3.68 10.53
N TRP A 96 0.71 -3.99 9.32
CA TRP A 96 -0.69 -4.28 9.06
C TRP A 96 -0.82 -5.76 8.72
N LYS A 97 -1.67 -6.46 9.44
CA LYS A 97 -1.92 -7.90 9.21
C LYS A 97 -3.05 -8.05 8.21
N VAL A 98 -2.69 -8.31 6.97
CA VAL A 98 -3.64 -8.50 5.86
C VAL A 98 -3.21 -9.72 5.08
N SER A 99 -4.11 -10.70 4.93
CA SER A 99 -3.83 -11.92 4.18
C SER A 99 -3.64 -11.63 2.70
N ASP A 100 -2.71 -12.36 2.07
CA ASP A 100 -2.44 -12.22 0.64
C ASP A 100 -3.56 -12.90 -0.15
N PRO A 101 -4.31 -12.18 -1.02
CA PRO A 101 -5.41 -12.79 -1.78
C PRO A 101 -4.95 -13.49 -3.06
N ILE A 102 -3.68 -13.37 -3.43
CA ILE A 102 -3.17 -13.91 -4.70
C ILE A 102 -3.51 -15.39 -4.82
N GLY A 103 -4.11 -15.76 -5.95
CA GLY A 103 -4.55 -17.14 -6.21
C GLY A 103 -5.93 -17.46 -5.67
N GLY A 104 -6.55 -16.55 -4.92
CA GLY A 104 -7.89 -16.75 -4.38
C GLY A 104 -8.98 -16.29 -5.34
N PRO A 105 -10.24 -16.57 -4.98
CA PRO A 105 -11.38 -16.14 -5.79
C PRO A 105 -11.66 -14.63 -5.64
N PRO A 106 -12.51 -14.05 -6.53
CA PRO A 106 -12.77 -12.59 -6.51
C PRO A 106 -13.24 -12.05 -5.16
N GLU A 107 -14.05 -12.78 -4.41
CA GLU A 107 -14.54 -12.33 -3.12
C GLU A 107 -13.42 -12.17 -2.08
N VAL A 108 -12.35 -12.95 -2.20
CA VAL A 108 -11.19 -12.81 -1.32
C VAL A 108 -10.42 -11.54 -1.65
N TYR A 109 -10.28 -11.22 -2.94
CA TYR A 109 -9.69 -9.95 -3.37
C TYR A 109 -10.50 -8.76 -2.85
N ARG A 110 -11.82 -8.84 -2.91
CA ARG A 110 -12.69 -7.77 -2.42
C ARG A 110 -12.59 -7.59 -0.91
N ALA A 111 -12.52 -8.69 -0.16
CA ALA A 111 -12.36 -8.63 1.29
C ALA A 111 -11.03 -7.98 1.67
N THR A 112 -9.95 -8.35 0.97
CA THR A 112 -8.63 -7.74 1.17
C THR A 112 -8.67 -6.24 0.85
N ARG A 113 -9.25 -5.87 -0.28
CA ARG A 113 -9.41 -4.48 -0.70
C ARG A 113 -10.15 -3.67 0.36
N ASP A 114 -11.25 -4.19 0.86
CA ASP A 114 -12.08 -3.47 1.83
C ASP A 114 -11.36 -3.30 3.16
N GLN A 115 -10.61 -4.31 3.59
CA GLN A 115 -9.79 -4.21 4.79
C GLN A 115 -8.70 -3.15 4.63
N ILE A 116 -8.01 -3.15 3.50
CA ILE A 116 -6.94 -2.17 3.23
C ILE A 116 -7.51 -0.76 3.14
N GLU A 117 -8.67 -0.60 2.50
CA GLU A 117 -9.33 0.71 2.43
C GLU A 117 -9.55 1.28 3.83
N GLN A 118 -10.07 0.46 4.76
CA GLN A 118 -10.31 0.91 6.12
C GLN A 118 -9.02 1.27 6.85
N LEU A 119 -7.97 0.48 6.68
CA LEU A 119 -6.68 0.75 7.29
C LEU A 119 -6.07 2.06 6.75
N VAL A 120 -6.15 2.28 5.45
CA VAL A 120 -5.66 3.51 4.82
C VAL A 120 -6.47 4.72 5.32
N MET A 121 -7.79 4.62 5.38
CA MET A 121 -8.63 5.71 5.87
C MET A 121 -8.32 6.06 7.32
N LYS A 122 -8.08 5.04 8.15
CA LYS A 122 -7.69 5.27 9.54
C LYS A 122 -6.35 6.00 9.63
N LEU A 123 -5.39 5.60 8.83
CA LEU A 123 -4.08 6.28 8.76
C LEU A 123 -4.25 7.74 8.35
N ILE A 124 -5.05 8.00 7.33
CA ILE A 124 -5.29 9.37 6.83
C ILE A 124 -5.91 10.24 7.93
N VAL A 125 -6.89 9.72 8.66
CA VAL A 125 -7.52 10.44 9.76
C VAL A 125 -6.49 10.77 10.85
N GLU A 126 -5.62 9.82 11.19
CA GLU A 126 -4.57 10.06 12.19
C GLU A 126 -3.60 11.14 11.75
N LEU A 127 -3.20 11.13 10.48
CA LEU A 127 -2.29 12.15 9.94
C LEU A 127 -2.94 13.52 9.92
N ARG A 128 -4.24 13.60 9.61
CA ARG A 128 -4.98 14.87 9.65
C ARG A 128 -5.06 15.43 11.07
N ARG A 129 -5.24 14.57 12.07
CA ARG A 129 -5.22 15.00 13.47
C ARG A 129 -3.90 15.60 13.87
N LYS A 130 -2.80 15.02 13.45
CA LYS A 130 -1.45 15.51 13.77
C LYS A 130 -1.16 16.85 13.12
N ASN A 131 -1.85 17.16 12.03
CA ASN A 131 -1.65 18.40 11.28
C ASN A 131 -2.46 19.60 11.84
N LYS A 132 -3.20 19.38 12.90
CA LYS A 132 -3.97 20.46 13.53
C LYS A 132 -3.18 21.18 14.60
#